data_ef91353f91eca159f736fcd274ea2e4f
#
_entry.id   ef91353f91eca159f736fcd274ea2e4f
#
_cell.length_a   1.000
_cell.length_b   1.000
_cell.length_c   1.000
_cell.angle_alpha   90.00
_cell.angle_beta   90.00
_cell.angle_gamma   90.00
#
_symmetry.space_group_name_H-M   'P 1'
#
loop_
_entity.id
_entity.type
_entity.pdbx_description
1 polymer ?
#
loop_
_entity_poly.entity_id
_entity_poly.type
_entity_poly.pdbx_seq_one_letter_code
_entity_poly.pdbx_strand_id
1 'polypeptide(L)'
;MTSPVRNDEVIYEEPARTYATAWAFAGILVVGLVIDAALGGAAVHALGWLIAIVVVVGADVLVTMAARATRSIAVTTSELRVGDEAIALGSIVGVSQDTDARVLGRRLGEPLPRGASGLALRLEDGRSVIVPTRNPQALRATLSAGDATVPEVRPADDYELADLVELERRSDTLLTVAGIGPLPDPAIGHRTIRDARAVLVAGRPAVGFARVDELDGQAHLEQLSVLPGHMRRGIGTALVEAVCAWAAEHGYREVTLCAFADVAWNGPFYAKRGFEPVATLTPGLAELRAWERDLGLDALGPRIAMRRRLFTD
;
A
#
# COMPACT_ATOMS: atom_id res chain seq x y z
N MET A 1 25.54 6.80 2.87
CA MET A 1 24.20 7.40 3.07
C MET A 1 23.20 6.25 3.05
N THR A 2 22.84 5.78 4.24
CA THR A 2 21.87 4.69 4.44
C THR A 2 20.48 5.27 4.32
N SER A 3 19.71 4.81 3.32
CA SER A 3 18.28 5.14 3.19
C SER A 3 17.53 4.68 4.43
N PRO A 4 16.59 5.48 4.98
CA PRO A 4 15.79 5.07 6.10
C PRO A 4 14.87 3.91 5.68
N VAL A 5 14.91 2.84 6.44
CA VAL A 5 14.00 1.69 6.32
C VAL A 5 12.58 2.18 6.58
N ARG A 6 11.77 2.19 5.54
CA ARG A 6 10.33 2.47 5.62
C ARG A 6 9.68 1.33 6.41
N ASN A 7 9.14 1.62 7.58
CA ASN A 7 8.27 0.70 8.34
C ASN A 7 6.90 0.63 7.65
N ASP A 8 6.80 -0.05 6.52
CA ASP A 8 5.51 -0.39 5.93
C ASP A 8 4.88 -1.50 6.78
N GLU A 9 3.63 -1.29 7.21
CA GLU A 9 2.89 -2.31 7.97
C GLU A 9 2.75 -3.58 7.13
N VAL A 10 3.17 -4.71 7.68
CA VAL A 10 3.06 -6.02 7.04
C VAL A 10 1.63 -6.53 7.21
N ILE A 11 0.89 -6.67 6.10
CA ILE A 11 -0.49 -7.14 6.08
C ILE A 11 -0.54 -8.68 6.02
N TYR A 12 0.44 -9.28 5.36
CA TYR A 12 0.54 -10.71 5.18
C TYR A 12 2.01 -11.12 5.12
N GLU A 13 2.33 -12.21 5.79
CA GLU A 13 3.66 -12.79 5.76
C GLU A 13 3.56 -14.32 5.68
N GLU A 14 4.26 -14.93 4.73
CA GLU A 14 4.51 -16.35 4.77
C GLU A 14 5.81 -16.59 5.53
N PRO A 15 5.74 -17.25 6.70
CA PRO A 15 6.93 -17.52 7.47
C PRO A 15 7.87 -18.40 6.63
N ALA A 16 9.11 -17.95 6.51
CA ALA A 16 10.17 -18.75 5.94
C ALA A 16 10.33 -20.05 6.76
N ARG A 17 11.05 -21.02 6.19
CA ARG A 17 11.38 -22.29 6.86
C ARG A 17 11.86 -22.04 8.30
N THR A 18 11.29 -22.74 9.27
CA THR A 18 11.71 -22.64 10.68
C THR A 18 12.96 -23.47 10.93
N TYR A 19 13.73 -23.14 11.95
CA TYR A 19 14.86 -23.96 12.39
C TYR A 19 14.44 -25.27 13.10
N ALA A 20 13.15 -25.65 13.03
CA ALA A 20 12.64 -26.85 13.67
C ALA A 20 13.35 -28.12 13.19
N THR A 21 13.74 -28.17 11.91
CA THR A 21 14.53 -29.29 11.36
C THR A 21 15.93 -29.35 11.95
N ALA A 22 16.60 -28.20 12.11
CA ALA A 22 17.91 -28.14 12.75
C ALA A 22 17.87 -28.63 14.20
N TRP A 23 16.84 -28.22 14.95
CA TRP A 23 16.64 -28.69 16.32
C TRP A 23 16.30 -30.19 16.39
N ALA A 24 15.52 -30.72 15.44
CA ALA A 24 15.25 -32.14 15.35
C ALA A 24 16.52 -32.95 15.08
N PHE A 25 17.34 -32.52 14.11
CA PHE A 25 18.64 -33.19 13.83
C PHE A 25 19.59 -33.08 15.02
N ALA A 26 19.68 -31.92 15.68
CA ALA A 26 20.50 -31.78 16.87
C ALA A 26 20.05 -32.75 17.98
N GLY A 27 18.74 -32.88 18.20
CA GLY A 27 18.18 -33.81 19.17
C GLY A 27 18.53 -35.28 18.86
N ILE A 28 18.38 -35.69 17.60
CA ILE A 28 18.73 -37.06 17.17
C ILE A 28 20.23 -37.37 17.39
N LEU A 29 21.09 -36.40 17.04
CA LEU A 29 22.54 -36.58 17.19
C LEU A 29 22.96 -36.61 18.68
N VAL A 30 22.31 -35.81 19.53
CA VAL A 30 22.54 -35.82 20.98
C VAL A 30 22.10 -37.17 21.58
N VAL A 31 20.93 -37.70 21.18
CA VAL A 31 20.47 -39.01 21.60
C VAL A 31 21.46 -40.11 21.17
N GLY A 32 21.94 -40.04 19.93
CA GLY A 32 22.98 -40.98 19.45
C GLY A 32 24.27 -40.94 20.28
N LEU A 33 24.73 -39.72 20.62
CA LEU A 33 25.91 -39.53 21.51
C LEU A 33 25.68 -40.15 22.90
N VAL A 34 24.51 -39.93 23.47
CA VAL A 34 24.16 -40.48 24.80
C VAL A 34 24.16 -42.02 24.78
N ILE A 35 23.59 -42.64 23.74
CA ILE A 35 23.57 -44.11 23.58
C ILE A 35 25.00 -44.63 23.41
N ASP A 36 25.82 -43.99 22.56
CA ASP A 36 27.22 -44.39 22.34
C ASP A 36 28.05 -44.28 23.65
N ALA A 37 27.82 -43.22 24.43
CA ALA A 37 28.42 -43.03 25.75
C ALA A 37 28.02 -44.14 26.74
N ALA A 38 26.74 -44.54 26.74
CA ALA A 38 26.23 -45.60 27.59
C ALA A 38 26.80 -46.96 27.23
N LEU A 39 27.14 -47.18 25.97
CA LEU A 39 27.78 -48.41 25.47
C LEU A 39 29.32 -48.39 25.59
N GLY A 40 29.89 -47.38 26.22
CA GLY A 40 31.34 -47.28 26.48
C GLY A 40 32.18 -46.74 25.31
N GLY A 41 31.55 -46.28 24.24
CA GLY A 41 32.23 -45.76 23.03
C GLY A 41 32.61 -44.24 23.08
N ALA A 42 32.07 -43.51 24.05
CA ALA A 42 32.12 -42.03 24.05
C ALA A 42 33.56 -41.46 24.01
N ALA A 43 34.52 -42.08 24.66
CA ALA A 43 35.91 -41.59 24.68
C ALA A 43 36.60 -41.69 23.31
N VAL A 44 36.20 -42.67 22.49
CA VAL A 44 36.78 -42.90 21.15
C VAL A 44 36.04 -42.13 20.08
N HIS A 45 34.72 -41.95 20.19
CA HIS A 45 33.86 -41.39 19.14
C HIS A 45 33.45 -39.94 19.39
N ALA A 46 33.77 -39.35 20.55
CA ALA A 46 33.34 -37.99 20.92
C ALA A 46 33.66 -36.93 19.85
N LEU A 47 34.85 -36.95 19.28
CA LEU A 47 35.22 -36.02 18.22
C LEU A 47 34.38 -36.24 16.95
N GLY A 48 34.09 -37.49 16.59
CA GLY A 48 33.24 -37.81 15.44
C GLY A 48 31.82 -37.29 15.62
N TRP A 49 31.23 -37.45 16.80
CA TRP A 49 29.91 -36.91 17.15
C TRP A 49 29.88 -35.38 17.10
N LEU A 50 30.91 -34.70 17.64
CA LEU A 50 31.03 -33.28 17.59
C LEU A 50 31.07 -32.76 16.15
N ILE A 51 31.89 -33.36 15.32
CA ILE A 51 31.99 -33.03 13.88
C ILE A 51 30.62 -33.25 13.19
N ALA A 52 29.95 -34.37 13.44
CA ALA A 52 28.66 -34.68 12.85
C ALA A 52 27.60 -33.63 13.23
N ILE A 53 27.55 -33.21 14.51
CA ILE A 53 26.65 -32.16 14.99
C ILE A 53 26.92 -30.86 14.26
N VAL A 54 28.17 -30.40 14.24
CA VAL A 54 28.56 -29.14 13.60
C VAL A 54 28.25 -29.13 12.11
N VAL A 55 28.57 -30.21 11.41
CA VAL A 55 28.35 -30.28 9.96
C VAL A 55 26.88 -30.36 9.61
N VAL A 56 26.11 -31.24 10.25
CA VAL A 56 24.70 -31.49 9.90
C VAL A 56 23.84 -30.28 10.34
N VAL A 57 24.00 -29.82 11.58
CA VAL A 57 23.23 -28.69 12.08
C VAL A 57 23.66 -27.40 11.36
N GLY A 58 24.96 -27.20 11.15
CA GLY A 58 25.49 -26.04 10.43
C GLY A 58 25.00 -25.99 8.98
N ALA A 59 25.00 -27.12 8.28
CA ALA A 59 24.48 -27.19 6.91
C ALA A 59 22.96 -26.86 6.86
N ASP A 60 22.14 -27.40 7.79
CA ASP A 60 20.71 -27.12 7.82
C ASP A 60 20.42 -25.65 8.21
N VAL A 61 21.21 -25.08 9.11
CA VAL A 61 21.14 -23.65 9.44
C VAL A 61 21.46 -22.78 8.21
N LEU A 62 22.55 -23.08 7.50
CA LEU A 62 22.92 -22.35 6.27
C LEU A 62 21.84 -22.43 5.20
N VAL A 63 21.31 -23.64 4.94
CA VAL A 63 20.21 -23.84 4.00
C VAL A 63 18.95 -23.10 4.43
N THR A 64 18.67 -23.07 5.74
CA THR A 64 17.50 -22.35 6.27
C THR A 64 17.70 -20.84 6.16
N MET A 65 18.88 -20.31 6.41
CA MET A 65 19.22 -18.89 6.23
C MET A 65 19.10 -18.48 4.77
N ALA A 66 19.69 -19.25 3.85
CA ALA A 66 19.56 -18.99 2.42
C ALA A 66 18.09 -19.04 1.96
N ALA A 67 17.31 -20.04 2.41
CA ALA A 67 15.89 -20.14 2.09
C ALA A 67 15.06 -18.98 2.66
N ARG A 68 15.46 -18.39 3.79
CA ARG A 68 14.82 -17.19 4.35
C ARG A 68 15.08 -15.95 3.52
N ALA A 69 16.31 -15.76 3.07
CA ALA A 69 16.69 -14.62 2.25
C ALA A 69 15.99 -14.62 0.88
N THR A 70 15.78 -15.80 0.27
CA THR A 70 15.27 -15.91 -1.11
C THR A 70 13.79 -16.27 -1.22
N ARG A 71 13.11 -16.67 -0.13
CA ARG A 71 11.75 -17.27 -0.16
C ARG A 71 10.77 -16.66 0.85
N SER A 72 11.08 -15.52 1.44
CA SER A 72 10.12 -14.80 2.24
C SER A 72 9.10 -14.11 1.32
N ILE A 73 7.81 -14.24 1.63
CA ILE A 73 6.75 -13.48 0.98
C ILE A 73 6.18 -12.56 2.04
N ALA A 74 6.18 -11.28 1.75
CA ALA A 74 5.55 -10.29 2.60
C ALA A 74 4.72 -9.34 1.72
N VAL A 75 3.49 -9.08 2.13
CA VAL A 75 2.65 -8.03 1.55
C VAL A 75 2.58 -6.91 2.56
N THR A 76 3.05 -5.75 2.15
CA THR A 76 2.94 -4.51 2.94
C THR A 76 1.79 -3.66 2.39
N THR A 77 1.57 -2.51 2.97
CA THR A 77 0.59 -1.54 2.47
C THR A 77 0.92 -0.99 1.09
N SER A 78 2.18 -1.09 0.63
CA SER A 78 2.66 -0.48 -0.62
C SER A 78 3.18 -1.49 -1.65
N GLU A 79 3.70 -2.63 -1.23
CA GLU A 79 4.40 -3.56 -2.10
C GLU A 79 4.22 -5.03 -1.69
N LEU A 80 4.36 -5.91 -2.67
CA LEU A 80 4.53 -7.34 -2.49
C LEU A 80 6.03 -7.65 -2.63
N ARG A 81 6.63 -8.20 -1.58
CA ARG A 81 8.02 -8.67 -1.57
C ARG A 81 8.10 -10.18 -1.71
N VAL A 82 8.98 -10.63 -2.56
CA VAL A 82 9.31 -12.05 -2.73
C VAL A 82 10.83 -12.20 -2.71
N GLY A 83 11.38 -12.56 -1.55
CA GLY A 83 12.83 -12.49 -1.34
C GLY A 83 13.33 -11.05 -1.48
N ASP A 84 14.30 -10.85 -2.39
CA ASP A 84 14.89 -9.53 -2.67
C ASP A 84 14.11 -8.74 -3.75
N GLU A 85 13.13 -9.36 -4.41
CA GLU A 85 12.32 -8.69 -5.43
C GLU A 85 11.08 -8.05 -4.81
N ALA A 86 10.81 -6.80 -5.18
CA ALA A 86 9.62 -6.06 -4.74
C ALA A 86 8.77 -5.64 -5.94
N ILE A 87 7.47 -5.79 -5.81
CA ILE A 87 6.46 -5.34 -6.78
C ILE A 87 5.52 -4.38 -6.07
N ALA A 88 5.40 -3.16 -6.60
CA ALA A 88 4.42 -2.22 -6.09
C ALA A 88 3.00 -2.79 -6.25
N LEU A 89 2.20 -2.82 -5.18
CA LEU A 89 0.81 -3.34 -5.25
C LEU A 89 -0.03 -2.64 -6.33
N GLY A 90 0.24 -1.35 -6.59
CA GLY A 90 -0.49 -0.62 -7.61
C GLY A 90 -0.12 -0.95 -9.05
N SER A 91 0.95 -1.70 -9.27
CA SER A 91 1.26 -2.22 -10.60
C SER A 91 0.53 -3.55 -10.87
N ILE A 92 -0.12 -4.15 -9.86
CA ILE A 92 -0.87 -5.40 -10.00
C ILE A 92 -2.29 -5.04 -10.45
N VAL A 93 -2.63 -5.38 -11.69
CA VAL A 93 -3.96 -5.12 -12.29
C VAL A 93 -4.88 -6.32 -12.28
N GLY A 94 -4.38 -7.52 -11.90
CA GLY A 94 -5.20 -8.71 -11.79
C GLY A 94 -4.48 -9.86 -11.11
N VAL A 95 -5.26 -10.67 -10.39
CA VAL A 95 -4.82 -11.90 -9.76
C VAL A 95 -5.52 -13.05 -10.48
N SER A 96 -4.77 -13.97 -11.10
CA SER A 96 -5.36 -15.08 -11.84
C SER A 96 -6.16 -16.01 -10.93
N GLN A 97 -7.31 -16.46 -11.43
CA GLN A 97 -8.12 -17.47 -10.75
C GLN A 97 -7.58 -18.90 -10.96
N ASP A 98 -6.75 -19.10 -11.97
CA ASP A 98 -6.17 -20.41 -12.28
C ASP A 98 -4.88 -20.65 -11.50
N THR A 99 -4.89 -21.72 -10.72
CA THR A 99 -3.75 -22.21 -9.94
C THR A 99 -2.75 -22.98 -10.81
N ASP A 100 -3.09 -23.21 -12.08
CA ASP A 100 -2.25 -23.96 -13.02
C ASP A 100 -1.08 -23.09 -13.50
N ALA A 101 0.12 -23.49 -13.08
CA ALA A 101 1.42 -22.90 -13.39
C ALA A 101 1.82 -22.96 -14.90
N ARG A 102 0.86 -23.10 -15.80
CA ARG A 102 1.06 -23.10 -17.26
C ARG A 102 1.00 -21.71 -17.88
N VAL A 103 0.70 -20.68 -17.09
CA VAL A 103 0.76 -19.30 -17.57
C VAL A 103 2.23 -18.94 -17.79
N LEU A 104 2.56 -18.63 -19.03
CA LEU A 104 3.87 -18.11 -19.45
C LEU A 104 4.13 -16.76 -18.79
N GLY A 105 4.75 -16.76 -17.60
CA GLY A 105 5.11 -15.54 -16.87
C GLY A 105 6.51 -15.67 -16.25
N ARG A 106 7.19 -14.54 -16.03
CA ARG A 106 8.43 -14.49 -15.27
C ARG A 106 8.15 -14.92 -13.84
N ARG A 107 8.89 -15.91 -13.36
CA ARG A 107 8.83 -16.28 -11.93
C ARG A 107 9.64 -15.29 -11.10
N LEU A 108 9.08 -14.90 -9.96
CA LEU A 108 9.79 -14.15 -8.95
C LEU A 108 10.52 -15.12 -8.03
N GLY A 109 11.79 -14.85 -7.75
CA GLY A 109 12.64 -15.71 -6.95
C GLY A 109 13.07 -16.99 -7.68
N GLU A 110 13.63 -17.94 -6.94
CA GLU A 110 14.12 -19.25 -7.45
C GLU A 110 12.96 -20.20 -7.84
N PRO A 111 13.30 -21.34 -8.54
CA PRO A 111 12.31 -22.33 -8.93
C PRO A 111 11.44 -22.80 -7.76
N LEU A 112 10.17 -23.04 -8.02
CA LEU A 112 9.19 -23.52 -7.05
C LEU A 112 9.70 -24.77 -6.31
N PRO A 113 9.73 -24.77 -4.96
CA PRO A 113 9.98 -25.97 -4.19
C PRO A 113 8.90 -27.03 -4.48
N ARG A 114 9.25 -28.31 -4.33
CA ARG A 114 8.25 -29.38 -4.40
C ARG A 114 7.12 -29.11 -3.41
N GLY A 115 5.87 -29.03 -3.91
CA GLY A 115 4.67 -28.78 -3.10
C GLY A 115 4.29 -27.29 -2.91
N ALA A 116 4.99 -26.35 -3.54
CA ALA A 116 4.55 -24.97 -3.62
C ALA A 116 3.69 -24.74 -4.87
N SER A 117 2.62 -23.97 -4.73
CA SER A 117 1.78 -23.48 -5.83
C SER A 117 2.23 -22.10 -6.26
N GLY A 118 2.03 -21.74 -7.53
CA GLY A 118 2.29 -20.39 -8.02
C GLY A 118 1.00 -19.59 -8.11
N LEU A 119 1.01 -18.35 -7.63
CA LEU A 119 -0.06 -17.38 -7.87
C LEU A 119 0.37 -16.47 -9.01
N ALA A 120 -0.36 -16.49 -10.13
CA ALA A 120 -0.06 -15.63 -11.27
C ALA A 120 -0.69 -14.25 -11.08
N LEU A 121 0.13 -13.22 -11.21
CA LEU A 121 -0.26 -11.81 -11.14
C LEU A 121 -0.06 -11.17 -12.52
N ARG A 122 -1.00 -10.34 -12.95
CA ARG A 122 -0.87 -9.48 -14.14
C ARG A 122 -0.48 -8.09 -13.69
N LEU A 123 0.56 -7.53 -14.33
CA LEU A 123 1.05 -6.18 -14.06
C LEU A 123 0.47 -5.19 -15.07
N GLU A 124 0.47 -3.90 -14.70
CA GLU A 124 -0.02 -2.78 -15.53
C GLU A 124 0.72 -2.68 -16.88
N ASP A 125 1.99 -3.10 -16.94
CA ASP A 125 2.80 -3.14 -18.17
C ASP A 125 2.49 -4.35 -19.08
N GLY A 126 1.47 -5.13 -18.75
CA GLY A 126 1.05 -6.32 -19.50
C GLY A 126 1.85 -7.58 -19.18
N ARG A 127 2.92 -7.51 -18.39
CA ARG A 127 3.69 -8.68 -17.98
C ARG A 127 2.90 -9.52 -16.96
N SER A 128 3.13 -10.82 -17.00
CA SER A 128 2.65 -11.74 -15.97
C SER A 128 3.81 -12.22 -15.13
N VAL A 129 3.66 -12.25 -13.82
CA VAL A 129 4.64 -12.76 -12.88
C VAL A 129 4.01 -13.87 -12.03
N ILE A 130 4.79 -14.85 -11.64
CA ILE A 130 4.34 -15.97 -10.80
C ILE A 130 5.01 -15.85 -9.43
N VAL A 131 4.21 -15.71 -8.39
CA VAL A 131 4.64 -15.68 -7.00
C VAL A 131 4.57 -17.08 -6.43
N PRO A 132 5.70 -17.68 -6.01
CA PRO A 132 5.70 -18.98 -5.37
C PRO A 132 5.13 -18.86 -3.95
N THR A 133 4.03 -19.52 -3.65
CA THR A 133 3.37 -19.44 -2.33
C THR A 133 2.94 -20.82 -1.85
N ARG A 134 2.90 -21.02 -0.54
CA ARG A 134 2.36 -22.22 0.10
C ARG A 134 0.87 -22.09 0.38
N ASN A 135 0.39 -20.84 0.44
CA ASN A 135 -1.02 -20.56 0.68
C ASN A 135 -1.55 -19.59 -0.38
N PRO A 136 -1.79 -20.07 -1.63
CA PRO A 136 -2.26 -19.24 -2.73
C PRO A 136 -3.63 -18.61 -2.45
N GLN A 137 -4.47 -19.27 -1.64
CA GLN A 137 -5.78 -18.72 -1.29
C GLN A 137 -5.66 -17.52 -0.34
N ALA A 138 -4.82 -17.60 0.70
CA ALA A 138 -4.61 -16.50 1.63
C ALA A 138 -3.89 -15.33 0.94
N LEU A 139 -2.84 -15.60 0.16
CA LEU A 139 -2.15 -14.56 -0.61
C LEU A 139 -3.09 -13.91 -1.62
N ARG A 140 -3.91 -14.70 -2.32
CA ARG A 140 -4.95 -14.18 -3.21
C ARG A 140 -5.94 -13.30 -2.46
N ALA A 141 -6.49 -13.78 -1.34
CA ALA A 141 -7.43 -13.01 -0.53
C ALA A 141 -6.83 -11.67 -0.08
N THR A 142 -5.56 -11.65 0.31
CA THR A 142 -4.85 -10.43 0.69
C THR A 142 -4.67 -9.48 -0.49
N LEU A 143 -4.26 -10.00 -1.66
CA LEU A 143 -4.07 -9.20 -2.87
C LEU A 143 -5.41 -8.78 -3.49
N SER A 144 -6.44 -9.64 -3.43
CA SER A 144 -7.81 -9.36 -3.90
C SER A 144 -8.64 -8.61 -2.86
N ALA A 145 -8.20 -8.49 -1.62
CA ALA A 145 -8.75 -7.50 -0.70
C ALA A 145 -8.54 -6.07 -1.23
N GLY A 146 -7.60 -5.89 -2.19
CA GLY A 146 -7.53 -4.74 -3.08
C GLY A 146 -8.63 -4.69 -4.17
N ASP A 147 -9.26 -5.82 -4.49
CA ASP A 147 -10.33 -5.97 -5.50
C ASP A 147 -11.73 -6.00 -4.86
N ALA A 148 -11.82 -5.62 -3.57
CA ALA A 148 -13.10 -5.37 -2.93
C ALA A 148 -13.82 -4.29 -3.76
N THR A 149 -15.05 -4.56 -4.15
CA THR A 149 -15.93 -3.60 -4.85
C THR A 149 -15.79 -2.24 -4.19
N VAL A 150 -15.46 -1.22 -5.01
CA VAL A 150 -15.37 0.15 -4.53
C VAL A 150 -16.66 0.46 -3.79
N PRO A 151 -16.60 0.86 -2.51
CA PRO A 151 -17.81 1.17 -1.77
C PRO A 151 -18.62 2.24 -2.48
N GLU A 152 -19.94 2.16 -2.39
CA GLU A 152 -20.84 3.18 -2.92
C GLU A 152 -20.44 4.57 -2.38
N VAL A 153 -20.32 5.52 -3.30
CA VAL A 153 -20.12 6.92 -2.98
C VAL A 153 -21.47 7.61 -2.89
N ARG A 154 -21.70 8.31 -1.80
CA ARG A 154 -22.96 8.98 -1.48
C ARG A 154 -22.71 10.30 -0.74
N PRO A 155 -23.70 11.18 -0.66
CA PRO A 155 -23.64 12.32 0.29
C PRO A 155 -23.44 11.81 1.73
N ALA A 156 -22.68 12.59 2.52
CA ALA A 156 -22.51 12.31 3.94
C ALA A 156 -23.81 12.64 4.69
N ASP A 157 -24.11 11.84 5.69
CA ASP A 157 -25.17 12.17 6.67
C ASP A 157 -24.58 13.12 7.73
N ASP A 158 -25.38 14.05 8.28
CA ASP A 158 -24.92 15.06 9.24
C ASP A 158 -24.20 14.47 10.47
N TYR A 159 -24.64 13.29 10.91
CA TYR A 159 -24.03 12.61 12.07
C TYR A 159 -22.65 12.05 11.77
N GLU A 160 -22.28 11.85 10.50
CA GLU A 160 -20.98 11.33 10.09
C GLU A 160 -19.90 12.42 10.06
N LEU A 161 -20.29 13.69 9.91
CA LEU A 161 -19.35 14.81 9.69
C LEU A 161 -18.28 14.93 10.78
N ALA A 162 -18.64 14.60 12.02
CA ALA A 162 -17.69 14.64 13.13
C ALA A 162 -16.58 13.58 13.00
N ASP A 163 -16.93 12.39 12.50
CA ASP A 163 -16.00 11.28 12.34
C ASP A 163 -15.04 11.51 11.17
N LEU A 164 -15.45 12.33 10.18
CA LEU A 164 -14.62 12.64 9.02
C LEU A 164 -13.37 13.45 9.38
N VAL A 165 -13.41 14.25 10.44
CA VAL A 165 -12.24 14.99 10.95
C VAL A 165 -11.15 13.99 11.42
N GLU A 166 -11.55 12.93 12.12
CA GLU A 166 -10.61 11.90 12.54
C GLU A 166 -10.12 11.06 11.35
N LEU A 167 -10.99 10.80 10.37
CA LEU A 167 -10.60 10.13 9.13
C LEU A 167 -9.53 10.93 8.38
N GLU A 168 -9.70 12.25 8.24
CA GLU A 168 -8.73 13.15 7.65
C GLU A 168 -7.38 13.07 8.36
N ARG A 169 -7.37 13.28 9.68
CA ARG A 169 -6.15 13.20 10.49
C ARG A 169 -5.41 11.88 10.31
N ARG A 170 -6.12 10.76 10.21
CA ARG A 170 -5.51 9.44 9.96
C ARG A 170 -4.97 9.31 8.55
N SER A 171 -5.62 9.92 7.57
CA SER A 171 -5.16 9.90 6.18
C SER A 171 -3.89 10.75 6.00
N ASP A 172 -3.76 11.87 6.70
CA ASP A 172 -2.63 12.79 6.62
C ASP A 172 -1.32 12.20 7.16
N THR A 173 -1.39 11.15 7.98
CA THR A 173 -0.20 10.41 8.40
C THR A 173 0.61 9.87 7.22
N LEU A 174 -0.02 9.64 6.07
CA LEU A 174 0.64 9.18 4.85
C LEU A 174 1.60 10.23 4.27
N LEU A 175 1.25 11.50 4.35
CA LEU A 175 2.14 12.57 3.91
C LEU A 175 3.38 12.63 4.79
N THR A 176 3.20 12.47 6.10
CA THR A 176 4.33 12.38 7.06
C THR A 176 5.24 11.18 6.75
N VAL A 177 4.67 10.02 6.43
CA VAL A 177 5.43 8.83 6.02
C VAL A 177 6.19 9.07 4.70
N ALA A 178 5.64 9.88 3.81
CA ALA A 178 6.31 10.27 2.56
C ALA A 178 7.42 11.33 2.75
N GLY A 179 7.69 11.76 3.99
CA GLY A 179 8.67 12.79 4.29
C GLY A 179 8.16 14.21 4.07
N ILE A 180 6.87 14.38 3.82
CA ILE A 180 6.18 15.66 3.84
C ILE A 180 5.76 15.87 5.29
N GLY A 181 6.46 16.79 6.00
CA GLY A 181 6.37 17.00 7.46
C GLY A 181 4.93 17.00 7.98
N PRO A 182 4.71 17.11 9.27
CA PRO A 182 3.34 17.21 9.74
C PRO A 182 2.67 18.39 9.05
N LEU A 183 1.51 18.15 8.45
CA LEU A 183 0.70 19.24 7.94
C LEU A 183 0.34 20.17 9.09
N PRO A 184 0.26 21.49 8.84
CA PRO A 184 -0.31 22.41 9.81
C PRO A 184 -1.74 21.93 10.14
N ASP A 185 -2.17 22.14 11.39
CA ASP A 185 -3.44 21.62 11.89
C ASP A 185 -4.60 21.92 10.91
N PRO A 186 -5.24 20.90 10.34
CA PRO A 186 -6.31 21.06 9.35
C PRO A 186 -7.57 21.70 9.94
N ALA A 187 -7.73 21.68 11.27
CA ALA A 187 -8.82 22.39 11.95
C ALA A 187 -8.88 23.89 11.62
N ILE A 188 -7.87 24.37 10.91
CA ILE A 188 -7.73 25.76 10.47
C ILE A 188 -8.17 25.93 9.01
N GLY A 189 -8.84 24.96 8.39
CA GLY A 189 -9.44 25.17 7.08
C GLY A 189 -10.29 26.43 7.08
N HIS A 190 -10.20 27.27 6.04
CA HIS A 190 -10.98 28.51 5.91
C HIS A 190 -12.48 28.32 6.16
N ARG A 191 -12.95 27.09 6.02
CA ARG A 191 -14.35 26.70 6.24
C ARG A 191 -14.42 25.38 6.97
N THR A 192 -15.33 25.25 7.89
CA THR A 192 -15.60 23.98 8.54
C THR A 192 -16.23 23.00 7.54
N ILE A 193 -16.09 21.69 7.78
CA ILE A 193 -16.73 20.68 6.94
C ILE A 193 -18.25 20.86 6.82
N ARG A 194 -18.88 21.55 7.79
CA ARG A 194 -20.31 21.89 7.79
C ARG A 194 -20.68 22.99 6.80
N ASP A 195 -19.72 23.85 6.44
CA ASP A 195 -19.92 24.97 5.51
C ASP A 195 -19.63 24.54 4.05
N ALA A 196 -19.22 23.28 3.83
CA ALA A 196 -18.95 22.74 2.52
C ALA A 196 -20.21 22.76 1.63
N ARG A 197 -20.02 22.93 0.32
CA ARG A 197 -21.10 22.80 -0.66
C ARG A 197 -21.59 21.37 -0.79
N ALA A 198 -20.67 20.42 -0.67
CA ALA A 198 -20.98 18.99 -0.58
C ALA A 198 -19.89 18.25 0.18
N VAL A 199 -20.31 17.19 0.85
CA VAL A 199 -19.41 16.19 1.41
C VAL A 199 -19.87 14.83 0.89
N LEU A 200 -19.00 14.15 0.15
CA LEU A 200 -19.26 12.81 -0.38
C LEU A 200 -18.43 11.80 0.38
N VAL A 201 -19.03 10.69 0.77
CA VAL A 201 -18.37 9.61 1.52
C VAL A 201 -18.44 8.30 0.77
N ALA A 202 -17.42 7.46 0.95
CA ALA A 202 -17.38 6.09 0.42
C ALA A 202 -17.53 5.09 1.57
N GLY A 203 -18.57 4.24 1.49
CA GLY A 203 -18.83 3.17 2.45
C GLY A 203 -19.67 3.56 3.67
N ARG A 204 -20.00 2.54 4.48
CA ARG A 204 -20.68 2.64 5.79
C ARG A 204 -20.06 1.61 6.74
N PRO A 205 -19.25 2.02 7.74
CA PRO A 205 -18.79 3.39 8.02
C PRO A 205 -17.93 3.96 6.89
N ALA A 206 -17.78 5.28 6.84
CA ALA A 206 -16.99 5.96 5.82
C ALA A 206 -15.50 5.52 5.90
N VAL A 207 -14.94 5.11 4.76
CA VAL A 207 -13.53 4.73 4.62
C VAL A 207 -12.73 5.74 3.80
N GLY A 208 -13.42 6.72 3.24
CA GLY A 208 -12.88 7.87 2.54
C GLY A 208 -13.95 8.91 2.31
N PHE A 209 -13.55 10.16 2.09
CA PHE A 209 -14.46 11.25 1.77
C PHE A 209 -13.80 12.29 0.86
N ALA A 210 -14.66 13.07 0.20
CA ALA A 210 -14.30 14.27 -0.54
C ALA A 210 -15.15 15.45 -0.02
N ARG A 211 -14.50 16.57 0.25
CA ARG A 211 -15.15 17.85 0.59
C ARG A 211 -15.07 18.76 -0.63
N VAL A 212 -16.20 19.35 -0.98
CA VAL A 212 -16.32 20.31 -2.09
C VAL A 212 -16.75 21.64 -1.54
N ASP A 213 -15.98 22.67 -1.82
CA ASP A 213 -16.30 24.07 -1.55
C ASP A 213 -16.64 24.79 -2.86
N GLU A 214 -16.97 26.05 -2.80
CA GLU A 214 -17.13 26.91 -3.98
C GLU A 214 -16.07 28.00 -3.97
N LEU A 215 -15.35 28.12 -5.08
CA LEU A 215 -14.33 29.13 -5.26
C LEU A 215 -14.49 29.78 -6.64
N ASP A 216 -14.60 31.12 -6.68
CA ASP A 216 -14.83 31.89 -7.92
C ASP A 216 -16.01 31.39 -8.76
N GLY A 217 -17.07 30.89 -8.11
CA GLY A 217 -18.26 30.35 -8.79
C GLY A 217 -18.04 28.98 -9.45
N GLN A 218 -16.94 28.29 -9.13
CA GLN A 218 -16.65 26.93 -9.56
C GLN A 218 -16.55 25.99 -8.35
N ALA A 219 -16.79 24.68 -8.60
CA ALA A 219 -16.58 23.68 -7.59
C ALA A 219 -15.08 23.55 -7.28
N HIS A 220 -14.72 23.52 -6.01
CA HIS A 220 -13.35 23.31 -5.54
C HIS A 220 -13.29 22.06 -4.68
N LEU A 221 -12.52 21.06 -5.12
CA LEU A 221 -12.22 19.88 -4.32
C LEU A 221 -11.17 20.28 -3.27
N GLU A 222 -11.67 20.64 -2.07
CA GLU A 222 -10.85 21.12 -0.95
C GLU A 222 -10.10 19.97 -0.30
N GLN A 223 -10.77 18.85 -0.05
CA GLN A 223 -10.19 17.69 0.61
C GLN A 223 -10.58 16.38 -0.06
N LEU A 224 -9.61 15.47 -0.17
CA LEU A 224 -9.81 14.09 -0.57
C LEU A 224 -9.03 13.19 0.38
N SER A 225 -9.71 12.45 1.21
CA SER A 225 -9.10 11.55 2.19
C SER A 225 -9.58 10.12 2.02
N VAL A 226 -8.65 9.17 2.11
CA VAL A 226 -8.94 7.73 2.14
C VAL A 226 -8.10 7.09 3.22
N LEU A 227 -8.72 6.31 4.10
CA LEU A 227 -8.01 5.60 5.16
C LEU A 227 -6.86 4.76 4.61
N PRO A 228 -5.67 4.75 5.27
CA PRO A 228 -4.49 4.02 4.80
C PRO A 228 -4.76 2.57 4.40
N GLY A 229 -5.51 1.82 5.22
CA GLY A 229 -5.87 0.42 4.95
C GLY A 229 -6.87 0.22 3.79
N HIS A 230 -7.39 1.30 3.19
CA HIS A 230 -8.37 1.27 2.10
C HIS A 230 -7.85 1.94 0.82
N MET A 231 -6.62 2.40 0.83
CA MET A 231 -6.00 2.99 -0.35
C MET A 231 -5.81 1.99 -1.48
N ARG A 232 -5.65 2.51 -2.71
CA ARG A 232 -5.37 1.73 -3.93
C ARG A 232 -6.46 0.71 -4.31
N ARG A 233 -7.66 0.86 -3.75
CA ARG A 233 -8.87 0.09 -4.07
C ARG A 233 -9.84 0.86 -4.99
N GLY A 234 -9.37 1.90 -5.66
CA GLY A 234 -10.20 2.74 -6.53
C GLY A 234 -11.06 3.77 -5.81
N ILE A 235 -11.09 3.80 -4.47
CA ILE A 235 -11.97 4.68 -3.68
C ILE A 235 -11.72 6.16 -3.98
N GLY A 236 -10.46 6.59 -3.98
CA GLY A 236 -10.12 7.98 -4.33
C GLY A 236 -10.56 8.35 -5.74
N THR A 237 -10.47 7.41 -6.70
CA THR A 237 -10.97 7.63 -8.07
C THR A 237 -12.49 7.79 -8.08
N ALA A 238 -13.20 6.91 -7.40
CA ALA A 238 -14.66 6.96 -7.31
C ALA A 238 -15.15 8.27 -6.67
N LEU A 239 -14.47 8.72 -5.60
CA LEU A 239 -14.77 10.00 -4.95
C LEU A 239 -14.55 11.19 -5.90
N VAL A 240 -13.42 11.23 -6.64
CA VAL A 240 -13.14 12.30 -7.61
C VAL A 240 -14.18 12.31 -8.74
N GLU A 241 -14.53 11.15 -9.30
CA GLU A 241 -15.54 11.07 -10.35
C GLU A 241 -16.93 11.47 -9.82
N ALA A 242 -17.26 11.09 -8.59
CA ALA A 242 -18.52 11.50 -7.95
C ALA A 242 -18.57 13.03 -7.71
N VAL A 243 -17.44 13.64 -7.31
CA VAL A 243 -17.33 15.11 -7.21
C VAL A 243 -17.56 15.78 -8.57
N CYS A 244 -16.93 15.26 -9.63
CA CYS A 244 -17.11 15.81 -10.97
C CYS A 244 -18.56 15.66 -11.47
N ALA A 245 -19.21 14.52 -11.21
CA ALA A 245 -20.61 14.28 -11.55
C ALA A 245 -21.51 15.26 -10.75
N TRP A 246 -21.33 15.35 -9.44
CA TRP A 246 -22.07 16.27 -8.59
C TRP A 246 -21.91 17.72 -9.07
N ALA A 247 -20.68 18.15 -9.37
CA ALA A 247 -20.42 19.51 -9.86
C ALA A 247 -21.14 19.79 -11.18
N ALA A 248 -21.12 18.83 -12.13
CA ALA A 248 -21.83 18.95 -13.39
C ALA A 248 -23.36 19.05 -13.21
N GLU A 249 -23.94 18.25 -12.33
CA GLU A 249 -25.37 18.26 -11.97
C GLU A 249 -25.78 19.59 -11.33
N HIS A 250 -24.88 20.28 -10.63
CA HIS A 250 -25.11 21.58 -10.01
C HIS A 250 -24.71 22.78 -10.87
N GLY A 251 -24.40 22.52 -12.15
CA GLY A 251 -24.15 23.57 -13.15
C GLY A 251 -22.77 24.20 -13.11
N TYR A 252 -21.83 23.63 -12.38
CA TYR A 252 -20.43 24.05 -12.41
C TYR A 252 -19.77 23.61 -13.72
N ARG A 253 -18.89 24.45 -14.28
CA ARG A 253 -18.23 24.16 -15.56
C ARG A 253 -16.92 23.39 -15.39
N GLU A 254 -16.30 23.54 -14.25
CA GLU A 254 -15.05 22.87 -13.93
C GLU A 254 -14.96 22.56 -12.42
N VAL A 255 -14.09 21.61 -12.08
CA VAL A 255 -13.65 21.34 -10.72
C VAL A 255 -12.21 21.78 -10.61
N THR A 256 -11.89 22.58 -9.60
CA THR A 256 -10.54 23.00 -9.25
C THR A 256 -10.05 22.30 -8.00
N LEU A 257 -8.75 22.26 -7.77
CA LEU A 257 -8.10 21.76 -6.54
C LEU A 257 -6.68 22.33 -6.40
N CYS A 258 -6.13 22.25 -5.18
CA CYS A 258 -4.71 22.47 -4.92
C CYS A 258 -4.04 21.19 -4.47
N ALA A 259 -2.82 20.90 -4.97
CA ALA A 259 -2.13 19.64 -4.76
C ALA A 259 -0.62 19.80 -4.61
N PHE A 260 0.05 18.85 -3.95
CA PHE A 260 1.50 18.70 -4.06
C PHE A 260 1.86 18.16 -5.44
N ALA A 261 2.70 18.87 -6.17
CA ALA A 261 3.01 18.57 -7.57
C ALA A 261 3.69 17.20 -7.75
N ASP A 262 4.63 16.87 -6.88
CA ASP A 262 5.54 15.73 -7.04
C ASP A 262 5.15 14.49 -6.22
N VAL A 263 4.08 14.58 -5.43
CA VAL A 263 3.59 13.44 -4.64
C VAL A 263 2.76 12.51 -5.52
N ALA A 264 3.20 11.27 -5.67
CA ALA A 264 2.65 10.31 -6.62
C ALA A 264 1.12 10.10 -6.52
N TRP A 265 0.57 10.18 -5.32
CA TRP A 265 -0.88 10.04 -5.06
C TRP A 265 -1.60 11.39 -4.90
N ASN A 266 -0.98 12.49 -5.30
CA ASN A 266 -1.55 13.84 -5.26
C ASN A 266 -1.55 14.43 -6.69
N GLY A 267 -0.71 15.38 -7.07
CA GLY A 267 -0.70 15.97 -8.42
C GLY A 267 -0.75 14.94 -9.56
N PRO A 268 0.17 13.93 -9.61
CA PRO A 268 0.13 12.88 -10.63
C PRO A 268 -1.14 12.00 -10.61
N PHE A 269 -1.75 11.82 -9.44
CA PHE A 269 -3.02 11.12 -9.32
C PHE A 269 -4.16 11.89 -9.99
N TYR A 270 -4.26 13.21 -9.77
CA TYR A 270 -5.26 14.06 -10.39
C TYR A 270 -5.02 14.24 -11.90
N ALA A 271 -3.77 14.36 -12.32
CA ALA A 271 -3.41 14.45 -13.75
C ALA A 271 -3.93 13.23 -14.54
N LYS A 272 -3.80 12.02 -14.00
CA LYS A 272 -4.36 10.78 -14.59
C LYS A 272 -5.89 10.78 -14.69
N ARG A 273 -6.58 11.70 -14.02
CA ARG A 273 -8.04 11.87 -14.02
C ARG A 273 -8.50 13.12 -14.77
N GLY A 274 -7.66 13.60 -15.66
CA GLY A 274 -7.99 14.70 -16.56
C GLY A 274 -7.89 16.08 -15.93
N PHE A 275 -7.28 16.19 -14.75
CA PHE A 275 -6.93 17.51 -14.20
C PHE A 275 -5.64 18.02 -14.84
N GLU A 276 -5.65 19.27 -15.23
CA GLU A 276 -4.50 19.98 -15.81
C GLU A 276 -4.08 21.15 -14.90
N PRO A 277 -2.78 21.51 -14.87
CA PRO A 277 -2.33 22.69 -14.13
C PRO A 277 -3.01 23.97 -14.61
N VAL A 278 -3.37 24.84 -13.66
CA VAL A 278 -3.91 26.17 -13.96
C VAL A 278 -2.76 27.13 -14.19
N ALA A 279 -2.60 27.62 -15.42
CA ALA A 279 -1.51 28.54 -15.77
C ALA A 279 -1.68 29.93 -15.14
N THR A 280 -2.92 30.42 -15.04
CA THR A 280 -3.25 31.73 -14.46
C THR A 280 -4.30 31.52 -13.38
N LEU A 281 -3.94 31.80 -12.14
CA LEU A 281 -4.84 31.64 -11.01
C LEU A 281 -5.97 32.67 -11.07
N THR A 282 -7.18 32.25 -10.79
CA THR A 282 -8.32 33.14 -10.52
C THR A 282 -8.12 33.85 -9.17
N PRO A 283 -8.83 34.94 -8.87
CA PRO A 283 -8.64 35.67 -7.62
C PRO A 283 -8.75 34.78 -6.38
N GLY A 284 -9.77 33.93 -6.28
CA GLY A 284 -9.95 33.04 -5.14
C GLY A 284 -8.89 31.95 -5.06
N LEU A 285 -8.47 31.36 -6.21
CA LEU A 285 -7.35 30.42 -6.22
C LEU A 285 -6.04 31.09 -5.81
N ALA A 286 -5.82 32.34 -6.19
CA ALA A 286 -4.64 33.11 -5.78
C ALA A 286 -4.64 33.38 -4.26
N GLU A 287 -5.79 33.75 -3.70
CA GLU A 287 -5.97 33.94 -2.26
C GLU A 287 -5.75 32.64 -1.48
N LEU A 288 -6.36 31.53 -1.94
CA LEU A 288 -6.18 30.21 -1.33
C LEU A 288 -4.70 29.79 -1.36
N ARG A 289 -4.02 29.95 -2.49
CA ARG A 289 -2.58 29.62 -2.62
C ARG A 289 -1.69 30.54 -1.76
N ALA A 290 -2.07 31.81 -1.56
CA ALA A 290 -1.38 32.70 -0.63
C ALA A 290 -1.55 32.20 0.81
N TRP A 291 -2.76 31.86 1.21
CA TRP A 291 -3.04 31.30 2.54
C TRP A 291 -2.30 29.98 2.79
N GLU A 292 -2.31 29.02 1.84
CA GLU A 292 -1.55 27.77 1.94
C GLU A 292 -0.02 28.02 2.15
N ARG A 293 0.51 29.04 1.47
CA ARG A 293 1.92 29.45 1.61
C ARG A 293 2.19 30.04 3.00
N ASP A 294 1.27 30.87 3.51
CA ASP A 294 1.39 31.46 4.84
C ASP A 294 1.31 30.39 5.94
N LEU A 295 0.57 29.30 5.71
CA LEU A 295 0.58 28.11 6.55
C LEU A 295 1.87 27.28 6.43
N GLY A 296 2.76 27.59 5.50
CA GLY A 296 4.01 26.88 5.32
C GLY A 296 3.92 25.63 4.44
N LEU A 297 2.80 25.39 3.74
CA LEU A 297 2.65 24.19 2.88
C LEU A 297 3.66 24.15 1.74
N ASP A 298 4.05 25.31 1.19
CA ASP A 298 5.06 25.39 0.12
C ASP A 298 6.47 24.99 0.60
N ALA A 299 6.75 25.09 1.91
CA ALA A 299 8.00 24.61 2.51
C ALA A 299 8.04 23.07 2.60
N LEU A 300 6.89 22.40 2.57
CA LEU A 300 6.77 20.95 2.60
C LEU A 300 6.93 20.32 1.21
N GLY A 301 6.75 21.09 0.14
CA GLY A 301 6.90 20.63 -1.24
C GLY A 301 6.20 21.54 -2.26
N PRO A 302 6.55 21.43 -3.55
CA PRO A 302 5.92 22.22 -4.60
C PRO A 302 4.41 22.00 -4.65
N ARG A 303 3.64 23.08 -4.63
CA ARG A 303 2.18 23.07 -4.72
C ARG A 303 1.71 23.63 -6.04
N ILE A 304 0.69 23.01 -6.63
CA ILE A 304 0.04 23.43 -7.87
C ILE A 304 -1.46 23.53 -7.70
N ALA A 305 -2.08 24.50 -8.38
CA ALA A 305 -3.51 24.51 -8.62
C ALA A 305 -3.80 23.73 -9.91
N MET A 306 -4.83 22.90 -9.89
CA MET A 306 -5.26 22.11 -11.05
C MET A 306 -6.76 22.29 -11.30
N ARG A 307 -7.20 22.04 -12.55
CA ARG A 307 -8.61 22.04 -12.90
C ARG A 307 -8.94 20.90 -13.84
N ARG A 308 -10.19 20.46 -13.82
CA ARG A 308 -10.80 19.57 -14.80
C ARG A 308 -12.08 20.19 -15.33
N ARG A 309 -12.15 20.41 -16.65
CA ARG A 309 -13.39 20.85 -17.30
C ARG A 309 -14.38 19.71 -17.36
N LEU A 310 -15.65 20.00 -17.08
CA LEU A 310 -16.71 19.01 -17.01
C LEU A 310 -17.47 18.86 -18.33
N PHE A 311 -17.45 19.90 -19.17
CA PHE A 311 -18.06 19.92 -20.49
C PHE A 311 -16.99 20.25 -21.51
N THR A 312 -16.93 19.48 -22.59
CA THR A 312 -16.22 19.85 -23.83
C THR A 312 -17.21 20.60 -24.72
N ASP A 313 -16.84 21.79 -25.12
CA ASP A 313 -17.58 22.56 -26.14
C ASP A 313 -17.60 21.80 -27.47
#